data_abf860b0d447dfcdbdc748807f0e7d12
#
_entry.id   abf860b0d447dfcdbdc748807f0e7d12
#
_cell.length_a   1.000
_cell.length_b   1.000
_cell.length_c   1.000
_cell.angle_alpha   90.00
_cell.angle_beta   90.00
_cell.angle_gamma   90.00
#
_symmetry.space_group_name_H-M   'P 1'
#
loop_
_entity.id
_entity.type
_entity.pdbx_description
1 polymer ?
#
loop_
_entity_poly.entity_id
_entity_poly.type
_entity_poly.pdbx_seq_one_letter_code
_entity_poly.pdbx_strand_id
1 'polypeptide(L)'
;THRGTLFPYTTLFRSLPEKPPLARYAYGKDYHDVVRERLLALMQSLNLKPYEDGRAFVDTAPVDERYWAVKAGLGWTGRNGQLIIPRAGSYFFLGELILVHPADAYDSPKRNLCGNCRACVDACPAGALCGDGSMDARKCLSYLTIEHRGPLLEEAGEQMGDCFYGCDRCAEVCPWNRFARPTQEAAFAPSAELLRMKTEDWRALDVETYRRLFKGSAVKRAKYEGLKRNIDAWKP
;
A
#
# COMPACT_ATOMS: atom_id res chain seq x y z
N THR A 1 15.59 -17.68 7.66
CA THR A 1 16.05 -16.35 7.22
C THR A 1 14.96 -15.70 6.44
N HIS A 2 14.43 -14.62 7.00
CA HIS A 2 13.52 -13.79 6.24
C HIS A 2 14.34 -12.74 5.49
N ARG A 3 14.80 -13.04 4.29
CA ARG A 3 15.16 -11.99 3.35
C ARG A 3 13.86 -11.50 2.75
N GLY A 4 13.27 -10.46 3.35
CA GLY A 4 12.13 -9.78 2.77
C GLY A 4 12.54 -9.19 1.43
N THR A 5 11.85 -9.56 0.36
CA THR A 5 12.07 -8.95 -0.95
C THR A 5 11.20 -7.70 -1.01
N LEU A 6 11.84 -6.54 -1.15
CA LEU A 6 11.18 -5.26 -1.19
C LEU A 6 10.82 -4.91 -2.63
N PHE A 7 9.55 -4.66 -2.86
CA PHE A 7 9.05 -4.19 -4.16
C PHE A 7 8.59 -2.74 -4.01
N PRO A 8 9.40 -1.75 -4.46
CA PRO A 8 8.98 -0.37 -4.45
C PRO A 8 7.78 -0.18 -5.38
N TYR A 9 6.75 0.49 -4.89
CA TYR A 9 5.62 0.91 -5.71
C TYR A 9 5.53 2.42 -5.90
N THR A 10 6.56 3.15 -5.48
CA THR A 10 6.67 4.54 -5.87
C THR A 10 6.92 4.62 -7.36
N THR A 11 5.88 4.88 -8.01
CA THR A 11 5.84 5.09 -9.43
C THR A 11 6.49 6.41 -9.82
N LEU A 12 6.80 6.55 -11.11
CA LEU A 12 7.13 7.79 -11.83
C LEU A 12 6.20 8.99 -11.52
N PHE A 13 5.17 8.82 -10.69
CA PHE A 13 4.00 9.67 -10.51
C PHE A 13 4.16 10.83 -9.52
N ARG A 14 5.36 11.13 -9.04
CA ARG A 14 5.60 12.43 -8.39
C ARG A 14 5.38 13.62 -9.35
N SER A 15 5.43 13.36 -10.65
CA SER A 15 5.38 14.35 -11.72
C SER A 15 4.20 14.22 -12.68
N LEU A 16 3.20 13.39 -12.38
CA LEU A 16 1.98 13.41 -13.17
C LEU A 16 1.22 14.71 -12.91
N PRO A 17 0.85 15.46 -13.96
CA PRO A 17 0.06 16.68 -13.84
C PRO A 17 -1.33 16.43 -13.23
N GLU A 18 -1.90 15.24 -13.45
CA GLU A 18 -3.15 14.78 -12.84
C GLU A 18 -2.94 13.37 -12.32
N LYS A 19 -3.15 13.16 -11.02
CA LYS A 19 -3.08 11.84 -10.38
C LYS A 19 -4.49 11.23 -10.37
N PRO A 20 -4.63 9.92 -10.68
CA PRO A 20 -5.89 9.24 -10.39
C PRO A 20 -6.26 9.43 -8.91
N PRO A 21 -7.52 9.65 -8.56
CA PRO A 21 -7.96 9.88 -7.18
C PRO A 21 -8.02 8.57 -6.36
N LEU A 22 -6.96 7.81 -6.45
CA LEU A 22 -6.72 6.52 -5.80
C LEU A 22 -5.36 6.57 -5.09
N ALA A 23 -5.20 5.82 -4.00
CA ALA A 23 -3.88 5.61 -3.41
C ALA A 23 -2.94 4.91 -4.40
N ARG A 24 -1.67 5.29 -4.39
CA ARG A 24 -0.67 4.88 -5.41
C ARG A 24 -0.52 3.37 -5.56
N TYR A 25 -0.67 2.63 -4.46
CA TYR A 25 -0.53 1.18 -4.48
C TYR A 25 -1.53 0.49 -5.41
N ALA A 26 -2.66 1.13 -5.70
CA ALA A 26 -3.77 0.59 -6.47
C ALA A 26 -3.80 1.01 -7.95
N TYR A 27 -2.76 1.70 -8.45
CA TYR A 27 -2.73 2.21 -9.82
C TYR A 27 -2.61 1.13 -10.88
N GLY A 28 -1.84 0.08 -10.62
CA GLY A 28 -1.55 -0.99 -11.58
C GLY A 28 -2.24 -2.30 -11.27
N LYS A 29 -1.56 -3.39 -11.65
CA LYS A 29 -1.99 -4.74 -11.32
C LYS A 29 -2.01 -4.96 -9.82
N ASP A 30 -2.81 -5.91 -9.40
CA ASP A 30 -2.89 -6.34 -8.00
C ASP A 30 -1.51 -6.80 -7.51
N TYR A 31 -1.02 -6.14 -6.47
CA TYR A 31 0.30 -6.42 -5.93
C TYR A 31 0.41 -7.80 -5.30
N HIS A 32 -0.70 -8.38 -4.83
CA HIS A 32 -0.70 -9.75 -4.31
C HIS A 32 -0.20 -10.74 -5.37
N ASP A 33 -0.69 -10.61 -6.60
CA ASP A 33 -0.29 -11.48 -7.70
C ASP A 33 1.16 -11.21 -8.10
N VAL A 34 1.52 -9.95 -8.33
CA VAL A 34 2.85 -9.55 -8.80
C VAL A 34 3.94 -9.95 -7.81
N VAL A 35 3.75 -9.63 -6.51
CA VAL A 35 4.75 -9.95 -5.49
C VAL A 35 4.86 -11.46 -5.28
N ARG A 36 3.72 -12.17 -5.29
CA ARG A 36 3.72 -13.63 -5.18
C ARG A 36 4.47 -14.29 -6.33
N GLU A 37 4.24 -13.85 -7.57
CA GLU A 37 4.98 -14.35 -8.74
C GLU A 37 6.49 -14.15 -8.57
N ARG A 38 6.92 -12.98 -8.09
CA ARG A 38 8.33 -12.67 -7.83
C ARG A 38 8.93 -13.53 -6.72
N LEU A 39 8.18 -13.78 -5.65
CA LEU A 39 8.63 -14.67 -4.57
C LEU A 39 8.79 -16.11 -5.04
N LEU A 40 7.85 -16.62 -5.85
CA LEU A 40 7.95 -17.96 -6.42
C LEU A 40 9.13 -18.07 -7.40
N ALA A 41 9.36 -17.06 -8.23
CA ALA A 41 10.54 -17.01 -9.10
C ALA A 41 11.85 -16.97 -8.29
N LEU A 42 11.88 -16.25 -7.16
CA LEU A 42 13.01 -16.26 -6.23
C LEU A 42 13.25 -17.64 -5.64
N MET A 43 12.20 -18.33 -5.16
CA MET A 43 12.32 -19.70 -4.68
C MET A 43 12.92 -20.62 -5.76
N GLN A 44 12.40 -20.53 -6.98
CA GLN A 44 12.93 -21.31 -8.10
C GLN A 44 14.41 -21.03 -8.38
N SER A 45 14.83 -19.77 -8.36
CA SER A 45 16.24 -19.39 -8.56
C SER A 45 17.18 -19.91 -7.47
N LEU A 46 16.64 -20.17 -6.29
CA LEU A 46 17.34 -20.76 -5.15
C LEU A 46 17.22 -22.30 -5.10
N ASN A 47 16.63 -22.93 -6.12
CA ASN A 47 16.31 -24.36 -6.17
C ASN A 47 15.42 -24.82 -4.98
N LEU A 48 14.58 -23.93 -4.47
CA LEU A 48 13.61 -24.22 -3.41
C LEU A 48 12.25 -24.59 -4.04
N LYS A 49 11.65 -25.64 -3.54
CA LYS A 49 10.33 -26.10 -4.00
C LYS A 49 9.22 -25.51 -3.13
N PRO A 50 8.24 -24.81 -3.73
CA PRO A 50 7.06 -24.35 -3.01
C PRO A 50 6.35 -25.49 -2.30
N TYR A 51 5.93 -25.26 -1.04
CA TYR A 51 5.27 -26.18 -0.11
C TYR A 51 6.14 -27.31 0.48
N GLU A 52 7.26 -27.69 -0.15
CA GLU A 52 8.25 -28.61 0.44
C GLU A 52 9.26 -27.84 1.28
N ASP A 53 9.94 -26.86 0.67
CA ASP A 53 11.02 -26.08 1.31
C ASP A 53 10.52 -24.80 1.98
N GLY A 54 9.29 -24.37 1.66
CA GLY A 54 8.69 -23.17 2.26
C GLY A 54 7.46 -22.66 1.53
N ARG A 55 6.98 -21.50 1.99
CA ARG A 55 5.80 -20.83 1.45
C ARG A 55 6.05 -19.34 1.25
N ALA A 56 5.46 -18.80 0.18
CA ALA A 56 5.41 -17.37 -0.10
C ALA A 56 4.10 -16.77 0.43
N PHE A 57 4.19 -15.65 1.14
CA PHE A 57 3.06 -14.90 1.68
C PHE A 57 3.11 -13.46 1.19
N VAL A 58 1.93 -12.89 0.97
CA VAL A 58 1.73 -11.47 0.62
C VAL A 58 0.38 -11.06 1.20
N ASP A 59 0.37 -10.22 2.21
CA ASP A 59 -0.77 -9.54 2.85
C ASP A 59 -1.93 -10.44 3.34
N THR A 60 -2.38 -11.40 2.55
CA THR A 60 -3.63 -12.17 2.82
C THR A 60 -3.49 -13.30 3.84
N ALA A 61 -2.30 -13.58 4.36
CA ALA A 61 -2.07 -14.61 5.36
C ALA A 61 -2.07 -14.01 6.79
N PRO A 62 -2.26 -14.81 7.85
CA PRO A 62 -2.14 -14.36 9.23
C PRO A 62 -0.66 -14.19 9.64
N VAL A 63 0.08 -13.42 8.86
CA VAL A 63 1.49 -13.06 9.07
C VAL A 63 1.55 -11.53 9.23
N ASP A 64 2.12 -11.06 10.33
CA ASP A 64 2.38 -9.63 10.50
C ASP A 64 3.65 -9.25 9.75
N GLU A 65 3.51 -8.95 8.46
CA GLU A 65 4.62 -8.65 7.54
C GLU A 65 5.47 -7.47 8.03
N ARG A 66 4.84 -6.44 8.59
CA ARG A 66 5.58 -5.27 9.10
C ARG A 66 6.40 -5.61 10.33
N TYR A 67 5.86 -6.41 11.24
CA TYR A 67 6.60 -6.90 12.40
C TYR A 67 7.83 -7.72 11.97
N TRP A 68 7.63 -8.67 11.06
CA TRP A 68 8.73 -9.50 10.58
C TRP A 68 9.77 -8.72 9.77
N ALA A 69 9.33 -7.73 8.96
CA ALA A 69 10.24 -6.85 8.24
C ALA A 69 11.12 -6.03 9.20
N VAL A 70 10.57 -5.55 10.33
CA VAL A 70 11.35 -4.88 11.38
C VAL A 70 12.33 -5.85 12.03
N LYS A 71 11.87 -7.07 12.38
CA LYS A 71 12.75 -8.12 12.96
C LYS A 71 13.86 -8.52 12.01
N ALA A 72 13.60 -8.57 10.71
CA ALA A 72 14.59 -8.84 9.67
C ALA A 72 15.49 -7.62 9.35
N GLY A 73 15.47 -6.57 10.17
CA GLY A 73 16.38 -5.44 10.03
C GLY A 73 16.16 -4.58 8.78
N LEU A 74 15.01 -4.66 8.10
CA LEU A 74 14.73 -3.84 6.92
C LEU A 74 14.57 -2.38 7.27
N GLY A 75 13.94 -2.08 8.41
CA GLY A 75 13.64 -0.73 8.83
C GLY A 75 13.04 -0.69 10.25
N TRP A 76 12.18 0.28 10.47
CA TRP A 76 11.44 0.44 11.74
C TRP A 76 9.99 0.82 11.47
N THR A 77 9.11 0.56 12.42
CA THR A 77 7.73 1.04 12.39
C THR A 77 7.71 2.54 12.66
N GLY A 78 7.27 3.32 11.68
CA GLY A 78 7.10 4.76 11.79
C GLY A 78 5.91 5.15 12.67
N ARG A 79 5.82 6.44 13.05
CA ARG A 79 4.66 6.98 13.78
C ARG A 79 3.34 6.85 13.03
N ASN A 80 3.39 6.63 11.72
CA ASN A 80 2.23 6.35 10.85
C ASN A 80 1.90 4.87 10.72
N GLY A 81 2.55 3.99 11.50
CA GLY A 81 2.34 2.55 11.44
C GLY A 81 2.94 1.86 10.21
N GLN A 82 3.60 2.60 9.30
CA GLN A 82 4.25 2.01 8.13
C GLN A 82 5.68 1.57 8.44
N LEU A 83 6.16 0.55 7.71
CA LEU A 83 7.58 0.24 7.70
C LEU A 83 8.33 1.36 6.98
N ILE A 84 9.32 1.96 7.64
CA ILE A 84 10.21 2.95 7.05
C ILE A 84 11.59 2.32 6.86
N ILE A 85 12.05 2.29 5.61
CA ILE A 85 13.33 1.73 5.22
C ILE A 85 14.33 2.87 5.05
N PRO A 86 15.51 2.82 5.73
CA PRO A 86 16.51 3.87 5.63
C PRO A 86 16.89 4.15 4.17
N ARG A 87 16.88 5.43 3.78
CA ARG A 87 17.21 5.90 2.43
C ARG A 87 16.36 5.33 1.29
N ALA A 88 15.16 4.79 1.63
CA ALA A 88 14.24 4.23 0.65
C ALA A 88 12.78 4.64 0.91
N GLY A 89 12.42 4.99 2.15
CA GLY A 89 11.07 5.43 2.50
C GLY A 89 10.14 4.30 2.88
N SER A 90 8.84 4.47 2.66
CA SER A 90 7.80 3.52 3.07
C SER A 90 6.91 3.00 1.92
N TYR A 91 7.20 3.38 0.68
CA TYR A 91 6.41 2.94 -0.46
C TYR A 91 6.91 1.58 -0.99
N PHE A 92 6.68 0.52 -0.22
CA PHE A 92 7.05 -0.84 -0.57
C PHE A 92 5.90 -1.79 -0.31
N PHE A 93 5.71 -2.74 -1.22
CA PHE A 93 4.99 -3.96 -0.92
C PHE A 93 5.94 -4.91 -0.19
N LEU A 94 5.40 -5.60 0.79
CA LEU A 94 6.10 -6.64 1.53
C LEU A 94 5.73 -8.01 0.98
N GLY A 95 6.63 -8.93 1.11
CA GLY A 95 6.38 -10.33 0.81
C GLY A 95 7.38 -11.18 1.56
N GLU A 96 6.94 -12.29 2.10
CA GLU A 96 7.74 -13.17 2.93
C GLU A 96 7.87 -14.57 2.33
N LEU A 97 9.06 -15.12 2.51
CA LEU A 97 9.31 -16.53 2.35
C LEU A 97 9.53 -17.14 3.74
N ILE A 98 8.63 -18.01 4.17
CA ILE A 98 8.81 -18.82 5.37
C ILE A 98 9.38 -20.16 4.92
N LEU A 99 10.65 -20.42 5.28
CA LEU A 99 11.39 -21.60 4.86
C LEU A 99 11.53 -22.59 6.02
N VAL A 100 11.56 -23.87 5.70
CA VAL A 100 11.82 -24.94 6.68
C VAL A 100 13.30 -25.08 7.00
N HIS A 101 14.18 -24.51 6.17
CA HIS A 101 15.61 -24.55 6.36
C HIS A 101 16.08 -23.47 7.36
N PRO A 102 17.02 -23.78 8.23
CA PRO A 102 17.59 -22.78 9.12
C PRO A 102 18.39 -21.74 8.34
N ALA A 103 18.48 -20.55 8.90
CA ALA A 103 19.37 -19.52 8.40
C ALA A 103 20.76 -19.66 8.98
N ASP A 104 21.75 -19.26 8.21
CA ASP A 104 23.14 -19.14 8.64
C ASP A 104 23.39 -17.86 9.45
N ALA A 105 22.58 -16.82 9.24
CA ALA A 105 22.64 -15.55 9.95
C ALA A 105 21.28 -14.86 10.05
N TYR A 106 21.11 -14.01 11.05
CA TYR A 106 19.92 -13.19 11.28
C TYR A 106 20.32 -11.73 11.40
N ASP A 107 19.58 -10.86 10.69
CA ASP A 107 19.70 -9.41 10.85
C ASP A 107 19.08 -8.96 12.19
N SER A 108 19.49 -7.77 12.63
CA SER A 108 18.97 -7.17 13.86
C SER A 108 18.03 -6.02 13.55
N PRO A 109 16.97 -5.80 14.37
CA PRO A 109 16.08 -4.67 14.25
C PRO A 109 16.83 -3.34 14.24
N LYS A 110 16.39 -2.41 13.40
CA LYS A 110 16.96 -1.06 13.32
C LYS A 110 16.33 -0.12 14.34
N ARG A 111 17.12 0.85 14.79
CA ARG A 111 16.65 1.92 15.66
C ARG A 111 15.57 2.74 14.94
N ASN A 112 14.52 3.12 15.66
CA ASN A 112 13.53 4.07 15.17
C ASN A 112 14.15 5.46 14.99
N LEU A 113 14.07 6.01 13.79
CA LEU A 113 14.64 7.32 13.41
C LEU A 113 13.56 8.38 13.15
N CYS A 114 12.32 8.19 13.60
CA CYS A 114 11.30 9.23 13.55
C CYS A 114 11.64 10.41 14.47
N GLY A 115 12.35 10.16 15.58
CA GLY A 115 12.70 11.21 16.56
C GLY A 115 11.46 11.95 17.06
N ASN A 116 11.50 13.28 17.06
CA ASN A 116 10.38 14.14 17.47
C ASN A 116 9.46 14.54 16.31
N CYS A 117 9.68 14.02 15.10
CA CYS A 117 8.86 14.33 13.93
C CYS A 117 7.42 13.87 14.12
N ARG A 118 6.44 14.73 13.85
CA ARG A 118 5.00 14.46 13.92
C ARG A 118 4.28 14.70 12.59
N ALA A 119 4.99 14.98 11.51
CA ALA A 119 4.41 15.40 10.22
C ALA A 119 3.25 14.51 9.75
N CYS A 120 3.38 13.18 9.89
CA CYS A 120 2.31 12.24 9.49
C CYS A 120 1.09 12.31 10.41
N VAL A 121 1.28 12.52 11.71
CA VAL A 121 0.19 12.64 12.69
C VAL A 121 -0.59 13.93 12.45
N ASP A 122 0.14 15.04 12.27
CA ASP A 122 -0.45 16.36 12.08
C ASP A 122 -1.15 16.51 10.73
N ALA A 123 -0.70 15.78 9.70
CA ALA A 123 -1.30 15.77 8.37
C ALA A 123 -2.44 14.76 8.19
N CYS A 124 -2.75 13.94 9.20
CA CYS A 124 -3.82 12.95 9.11
C CYS A 124 -5.19 13.64 9.15
N PRO A 125 -5.97 13.68 8.05
CA PRO A 125 -7.19 14.48 7.98
C PRO A 125 -8.29 13.97 8.93
N ALA A 126 -8.25 12.69 9.27
CA ALA A 126 -9.23 12.05 10.16
C ALA A 126 -8.70 11.84 11.59
N GLY A 127 -7.49 12.33 11.93
CA GLY A 127 -6.90 12.15 13.25
C GLY A 127 -6.76 10.68 13.68
N ALA A 128 -6.53 9.78 12.72
CA ALA A 128 -6.48 8.34 12.95
C ALA A 128 -5.17 7.87 13.61
N LEU A 129 -4.08 8.65 13.53
CA LEU A 129 -2.74 8.24 13.99
C LEU A 129 -2.52 8.65 15.45
N CYS A 130 -2.15 7.68 16.31
CA CYS A 130 -1.87 7.92 17.72
C CYS A 130 -0.48 8.51 17.97
N GLY A 131 0.46 8.35 17.03
CA GLY A 131 1.81 8.92 17.10
C GLY A 131 2.85 8.01 17.75
N ASP A 132 2.48 6.84 18.19
CA ASP A 132 3.33 5.77 18.74
C ASP A 132 3.56 4.62 17.74
N GLY A 133 3.03 4.73 16.53
CA GLY A 133 3.02 3.68 15.51
C GLY A 133 1.68 2.94 15.42
N SER A 134 0.78 3.18 16.35
CA SER A 134 -0.59 2.67 16.32
C SER A 134 -1.57 3.63 15.63
N MET A 135 -2.74 3.12 15.25
CA MET A 135 -3.78 3.89 14.59
C MET A 135 -5.18 3.38 14.97
N ASP A 136 -6.15 4.27 15.02
CA ASP A 136 -7.56 3.90 15.05
C ASP A 136 -8.07 3.66 13.62
N ALA A 137 -8.15 2.38 13.22
CA ALA A 137 -8.58 2.00 11.89
C ALA A 137 -9.99 2.53 11.54
N ARG A 138 -10.88 2.67 12.53
CA ARG A 138 -12.25 3.17 12.33
C ARG A 138 -12.30 4.62 11.84
N LYS A 139 -11.22 5.38 12.03
CA LYS A 139 -11.06 6.76 11.54
C LYS A 139 -10.25 6.82 10.24
N CYS A 140 -9.40 5.82 9.98
CA CYS A 140 -8.48 5.85 8.86
C CYS A 140 -9.22 5.83 7.53
N LEU A 141 -9.02 6.83 6.68
CA LEU A 141 -9.65 6.90 5.35
C LEU A 141 -9.29 5.70 4.48
N SER A 142 -8.08 5.15 4.59
CA SER A 142 -7.73 3.93 3.87
C SER A 142 -8.63 2.76 4.27
N TYR A 143 -8.86 2.54 5.57
CA TYR A 143 -9.79 1.52 6.04
C TYR A 143 -11.23 1.82 5.61
N LEU A 144 -11.70 3.04 5.80
CA LEU A 144 -13.08 3.44 5.48
C LEU A 144 -13.41 3.28 3.99
N THR A 145 -12.47 3.60 3.11
CA THR A 145 -12.68 3.56 1.66
C THR A 145 -12.44 2.20 1.03
N ILE A 146 -11.70 1.30 1.70
CA ILE A 146 -11.34 -0.02 1.18
C ILE A 146 -12.11 -1.13 1.86
N GLU A 147 -12.10 -1.17 3.21
CA GLU A 147 -12.56 -2.31 4.01
C GLU A 147 -13.97 -2.13 4.59
N HIS A 148 -14.33 -0.91 4.96
CA HIS A 148 -15.62 -0.62 5.57
C HIS A 148 -16.79 -0.87 4.59
N ARG A 149 -17.84 -1.54 5.06
CA ARG A 149 -19.00 -1.96 4.22
C ARG A 149 -20.30 -1.20 4.52
N GLY A 150 -20.29 -0.32 5.52
CA GLY A 150 -21.45 0.53 5.85
C GLY A 150 -21.41 1.88 5.13
N PRO A 151 -22.37 2.78 5.43
CA PRO A 151 -22.34 4.16 4.98
C PRO A 151 -21.10 4.87 5.53
N LEU A 152 -20.57 5.83 4.79
CA LEU A 152 -19.52 6.71 5.28
C LEU A 152 -20.14 7.83 6.13
N LEU A 153 -19.37 8.30 7.11
CA LEU A 153 -19.71 9.53 7.82
C LEU A 153 -19.62 10.72 6.85
N GLU A 154 -20.41 11.74 7.06
CA GLU A 154 -20.46 12.92 6.17
C GLU A 154 -19.09 13.59 6.05
N GLU A 155 -18.38 13.71 7.15
CA GLU A 155 -17.04 14.32 7.20
C GLU A 155 -16.01 13.55 6.39
N ALA A 156 -16.19 12.25 6.18
CA ALA A 156 -15.25 11.44 5.41
C ALA A 156 -15.13 11.91 3.96
N GLY A 157 -16.21 12.39 3.36
CA GLY A 157 -16.23 12.93 2.00
C GLY A 157 -15.33 14.15 1.82
N GLU A 158 -15.33 15.07 2.80
CA GLU A 158 -14.46 16.25 2.81
C GLU A 158 -13.01 15.89 3.13
N GLN A 159 -12.81 14.93 4.04
CA GLN A 159 -11.48 14.47 4.44
C GLN A 159 -10.74 13.70 3.33
N MET A 160 -11.45 13.12 2.36
CA MET A 160 -10.86 12.41 1.23
C MET A 160 -9.93 13.31 0.39
N GLY A 161 -10.28 14.61 0.23
CA GLY A 161 -9.51 15.53 -0.59
C GLY A 161 -9.37 15.03 -2.03
N ASP A 162 -8.15 14.75 -2.47
CA ASP A 162 -7.83 14.30 -3.82
C ASP A 162 -7.88 12.77 -4.03
N CYS A 163 -8.40 12.00 -3.06
CA CYS A 163 -8.32 10.52 -3.10
C CYS A 163 -9.56 9.87 -2.47
N PHE A 164 -10.42 9.26 -3.29
CA PHE A 164 -11.61 8.54 -2.81
C PHE A 164 -11.38 7.04 -2.56
N TYR A 165 -10.19 6.50 -2.83
CA TYR A 165 -9.85 5.11 -2.58
C TYR A 165 -8.46 4.98 -1.96
N GLY A 166 -8.38 4.54 -0.73
CA GLY A 166 -7.15 4.54 0.05
C GLY A 166 -6.81 5.92 0.60
N CYS A 167 -5.59 6.11 1.07
CA CYS A 167 -5.08 7.40 1.54
C CYS A 167 -3.56 7.34 1.67
N ASP A 168 -2.86 8.24 1.01
CA ASP A 168 -1.39 8.31 1.04
C ASP A 168 -0.85 9.47 1.89
N ARG A 169 -1.72 10.29 2.53
CA ARG A 169 -1.33 11.54 3.23
C ARG A 169 -0.19 11.36 4.22
N CYS A 170 -0.26 10.35 5.07
CA CYS A 170 0.78 10.12 6.08
C CYS A 170 2.12 9.66 5.48
N ALA A 171 2.10 9.01 4.31
CA ALA A 171 3.28 8.63 3.56
C ALA A 171 3.85 9.82 2.77
N GLU A 172 2.99 10.65 2.16
CA GLU A 172 3.39 11.81 1.34
C GLU A 172 4.18 12.84 2.13
N VAL A 173 3.75 13.13 3.36
CA VAL A 173 4.41 14.11 4.23
C VAL A 173 5.62 13.56 4.98
N CYS A 174 5.85 12.24 4.91
CA CYS A 174 6.96 11.63 5.63
C CYS A 174 8.31 12.06 5.04
N PRO A 175 9.20 12.68 5.84
CA PRO A 175 10.50 13.14 5.34
C PRO A 175 11.38 12.01 4.76
N TRP A 176 11.18 10.77 5.21
CA TRP A 176 11.91 9.62 4.70
C TRP A 176 11.52 9.26 3.27
N ASN A 177 10.33 9.61 2.82
CA ASN A 177 9.86 9.37 1.45
C ASN A 177 10.50 10.28 0.40
N ARG A 178 11.31 11.28 0.82
CA ARG A 178 12.18 12.03 -0.12
C ARG A 178 13.21 11.13 -0.82
N PHE A 179 13.56 10.00 -0.22
CA PHE A 179 14.49 9.02 -0.77
C PHE A 179 13.81 7.95 -1.64
N ALA A 180 12.49 7.95 -1.67
CA ALA A 180 11.74 6.97 -2.45
C ALA A 180 12.06 7.11 -3.94
N ARG A 181 12.30 5.99 -4.61
CA ARG A 181 12.63 5.92 -6.03
C ARG A 181 11.45 5.34 -6.82
N PRO A 182 11.26 5.75 -8.08
CA PRO A 182 10.27 5.14 -8.95
C PRO A 182 10.48 3.63 -9.06
N THR A 183 9.39 2.88 -9.11
CA THR A 183 9.46 1.43 -9.39
C THR A 183 9.86 1.18 -10.84
N GLN A 184 10.61 0.11 -11.05
CA GLN A 184 10.89 -0.44 -12.39
C GLN A 184 9.91 -1.56 -12.78
N GLU A 185 8.98 -1.92 -11.88
CA GLU A 185 7.97 -2.94 -12.17
C GLU A 185 6.84 -2.35 -13.00
N ALA A 186 6.84 -2.68 -14.29
CA ALA A 186 5.88 -2.17 -15.26
C ALA A 186 4.43 -2.56 -14.91
N ALA A 187 4.24 -3.68 -14.20
CA ALA A 187 2.92 -4.14 -13.78
C ALA A 187 2.23 -3.16 -12.81
N PHE A 188 2.98 -2.31 -12.10
CA PHE A 188 2.42 -1.30 -11.20
C PHE A 188 2.09 0.03 -11.89
N ALA A 189 2.37 0.17 -13.18
CA ALA A 189 2.00 1.36 -13.93
C ALA A 189 0.48 1.42 -14.14
N PRO A 190 -0.15 2.62 -13.99
CA PRO A 190 -1.55 2.81 -14.33
C PRO A 190 -1.78 2.62 -15.82
N SER A 191 -2.99 2.17 -16.19
CA SER A 191 -3.39 2.14 -17.58
C SER A 191 -3.56 3.56 -18.15
N ALA A 192 -3.37 3.70 -19.46
CA ALA A 192 -3.61 4.97 -20.14
C ALA A 192 -5.08 5.44 -20.01
N GLU A 193 -6.00 4.49 -19.87
CA GLU A 193 -7.42 4.79 -19.62
C GLU A 193 -7.61 5.40 -18.23
N LEU A 194 -7.04 4.79 -17.19
CA LEU A 194 -7.10 5.30 -15.82
C LEU A 194 -6.55 6.74 -15.71
N LEU A 195 -5.46 7.04 -16.44
CA LEU A 195 -4.83 8.36 -16.44
C LEU A 195 -5.67 9.44 -17.16
N ARG A 196 -6.59 9.06 -18.05
CA ARG A 196 -7.43 9.99 -18.78
C ARG A 196 -8.77 10.28 -18.12
N MET A 197 -9.14 9.51 -17.07
CA MET A 197 -10.42 9.69 -16.39
C MET A 197 -10.46 11.03 -15.64
N LYS A 198 -11.49 11.81 -15.92
CA LYS A 198 -11.80 13.07 -15.26
C LYS A 198 -12.85 12.87 -14.18
N THR A 199 -13.11 13.91 -13.40
CA THR A 199 -14.12 13.87 -12.32
C THR A 199 -15.49 13.42 -12.82
N GLU A 200 -15.91 13.88 -14.00
CA GLU A 200 -17.18 13.51 -14.62
C GLU A 200 -17.25 12.01 -14.94
N ASP A 201 -16.16 11.43 -15.47
CA ASP A 201 -16.07 10.02 -15.78
C ASP A 201 -16.15 9.16 -14.51
N TRP A 202 -15.52 9.61 -13.43
CA TRP A 202 -15.64 8.95 -12.13
C TRP A 202 -17.07 9.00 -11.60
N ARG A 203 -17.74 10.16 -11.68
CA ARG A 203 -19.14 10.30 -11.26
C ARG A 203 -20.08 9.39 -12.06
N ALA A 204 -19.83 9.24 -13.36
CA ALA A 204 -20.60 8.42 -14.29
C ALA A 204 -20.21 6.94 -14.28
N LEU A 205 -19.25 6.51 -13.43
CA LEU A 205 -18.73 5.14 -13.41
C LEU A 205 -19.86 4.12 -13.22
N ASP A 206 -20.05 3.25 -14.20
CA ASP A 206 -20.97 2.11 -14.15
C ASP A 206 -20.25 0.79 -13.82
N VAL A 207 -21.03 -0.27 -13.61
CA VAL A 207 -20.53 -1.61 -13.26
C VAL A 207 -19.66 -2.21 -14.37
N GLU A 208 -20.00 -1.98 -15.63
CA GLU A 208 -19.29 -2.55 -16.77
C GLU A 208 -17.91 -1.91 -16.91
N THR A 209 -17.85 -0.58 -16.90
CA THR A 209 -16.60 0.18 -16.89
C THR A 209 -15.72 -0.17 -15.69
N TYR A 210 -16.31 -0.27 -14.49
CA TYR A 210 -15.61 -0.72 -13.30
C TYR A 210 -14.98 -2.11 -13.49
N ARG A 211 -15.74 -3.09 -13.99
CA ARG A 211 -15.24 -4.45 -14.20
C ARG A 211 -14.07 -4.52 -15.19
N ARG A 212 -14.15 -3.70 -16.23
CA ARG A 212 -13.12 -3.62 -17.27
C ARG A 212 -11.88 -2.89 -16.76
N LEU A 213 -12.06 -1.69 -16.18
CA LEU A 213 -10.97 -0.83 -15.73
C LEU A 213 -10.14 -1.45 -14.61
N PHE A 214 -10.80 -2.14 -13.67
CA PHE A 214 -10.15 -2.71 -12.49
C PHE A 214 -9.97 -4.24 -12.56
N LYS A 215 -9.97 -4.82 -13.77
CA LYS A 215 -9.65 -6.24 -13.94
C LYS A 215 -8.21 -6.51 -13.47
N GLY A 216 -8.06 -7.37 -12.44
CA GLY A 216 -6.74 -7.70 -11.86
C GLY A 216 -6.10 -6.52 -11.08
N SER A 217 -6.92 -5.63 -10.52
CA SER A 217 -6.48 -4.51 -9.68
C SER A 217 -6.92 -4.70 -8.23
N ALA A 218 -6.13 -4.22 -7.29
CA ALA A 218 -6.45 -4.20 -5.85
C ALA A 218 -7.71 -3.36 -5.53
N VAL A 219 -8.14 -2.46 -6.41
CA VAL A 219 -9.38 -1.67 -6.26
C VAL A 219 -10.62 -2.57 -6.13
N LYS A 220 -10.59 -3.80 -6.64
CA LYS A 220 -11.66 -4.78 -6.48
C LYS A 220 -11.98 -5.12 -5.03
N ARG A 221 -11.07 -4.85 -4.10
CA ARG A 221 -11.29 -5.10 -2.67
C ARG A 221 -12.50 -4.35 -2.12
N ALA A 222 -12.73 -3.11 -2.54
CA ALA A 222 -13.91 -2.33 -2.14
C ALA A 222 -15.21 -2.80 -2.80
N LYS A 223 -15.15 -3.60 -3.87
CA LYS A 223 -16.24 -3.91 -4.79
C LYS A 223 -16.79 -2.65 -5.47
N TYR A 224 -17.68 -2.83 -6.45
CA TYR A 224 -18.29 -1.68 -7.16
C TYR A 224 -19.06 -0.78 -6.21
N GLU A 225 -19.90 -1.38 -5.35
CA GLU A 225 -20.77 -0.66 -4.42
C GLU A 225 -19.96 0.21 -3.44
N GLY A 226 -18.85 -0.31 -2.92
CA GLY A 226 -17.97 0.43 -2.01
C GLY A 226 -17.22 1.55 -2.73
N LEU A 227 -16.72 1.30 -3.94
CA LEU A 227 -16.06 2.34 -4.74
C LEU A 227 -17.05 3.44 -5.15
N LYS A 228 -18.24 3.06 -5.61
CA LYS A 228 -19.30 4.01 -6.02
C LYS A 228 -19.77 4.85 -4.84
N ARG A 229 -19.98 4.26 -3.66
CA ARG A 229 -20.25 4.98 -2.41
C ARG A 229 -19.19 6.03 -2.12
N ASN A 230 -17.92 5.69 -2.26
CA ASN A 230 -16.82 6.62 -2.01
C ASN A 230 -16.83 7.78 -3.02
N ILE A 231 -17.02 7.47 -4.31
CA ILE A 231 -17.12 8.49 -5.38
C ILE A 231 -18.30 9.43 -5.13
N ASP A 232 -19.45 8.90 -4.70
CA ASP A 232 -20.65 9.72 -4.44
C ASP A 232 -20.49 10.62 -3.21
N ALA A 233 -19.74 10.17 -2.21
CA ALA A 233 -19.40 10.96 -1.02
C ALA A 233 -18.25 11.96 -1.26
N TRP A 234 -17.42 11.73 -2.27
CA TRP A 234 -16.20 12.50 -2.53
C TRP A 234 -16.47 13.97 -2.91
N LYS A 235 -15.82 14.88 -2.19
CA LYS A 235 -15.85 16.34 -2.42
C LYS A 235 -14.41 16.79 -2.74
N PRO A 236 -14.01 16.81 -4.05
CA PRO A 236 -12.66 17.17 -4.48
C PRO A 236 -12.33 18.64 -4.25
#